data_dc052c7f35d247075010f6a621004938
#
_entry.id   dc052c7f35d247075010f6a621004938
#
_cell.length_a   1.000
_cell.length_b   1.000
_cell.length_c   1.000
_cell.angle_alpha   90.00
_cell.angle_beta   90.00
_cell.angle_gamma   90.00
#
_symmetry.space_group_name_H-M   'P 1'
#
loop_
_entity.id
_entity.type
_entity.pdbx_description
1 polymer ?
#
loop_
_entity_poly.entity_id
_entity_poly.type
_entity_poly.pdbx_seq_one_letter_code
_entity_poly.pdbx_strand_id
1 'polypeptide(L)'
;MEQTLIIFKPSAIGRALVGKVLSRFEQKGLVIAGMKMMKLSEELLKEHYAHLIDKPFFPHIIASMTATPVIVACLKGVDAINVVRSMTCLLYTSD
;
A
#
# COMPACT_ATOMS: atom_id res chain seq x y z
N MET A 1 -13.15 -10.38 12.65
CA MET A 1 -12.08 -9.39 12.43
C MET A 1 -11.88 -9.13 10.96
N GLU A 2 -11.70 -7.87 10.63
CA GLU A 2 -11.45 -7.49 9.25
C GLU A 2 -9.98 -7.66 8.91
N GLN A 3 -9.73 -7.87 7.62
CA GLN A 3 -8.39 -7.88 7.05
C GLN A 3 -8.35 -6.89 5.90
N THR A 4 -7.20 -6.24 5.74
CA THR A 4 -6.98 -5.32 4.63
C THR A 4 -5.54 -5.42 4.16
N LEU A 5 -5.34 -5.17 2.87
CA LEU A 5 -4.01 -5.16 2.28
C LEU A 5 -3.55 -3.72 2.10
N ILE A 6 -2.28 -3.49 2.39
CA ILE A 6 -1.62 -2.23 2.08
C ILE A 6 -0.39 -2.50 1.22
N ILE A 7 -0.07 -1.55 0.39
CA ILE A 7 1.11 -1.62 -0.47
C ILE A 7 1.98 -0.40 -0.18
N PHE A 8 3.23 -0.66 0.20
CA PHE A 8 4.22 0.40 0.32
C PHE A 8 4.88 0.60 -1.02
N LYS A 9 4.64 1.75 -1.62
CA LYS A 9 5.22 2.11 -2.92
C LYS A 9 6.74 2.24 -2.82
N PRO A 10 7.44 2.14 -3.94
CA PRO A 10 8.91 2.34 -3.94
C PRO A 10 9.34 3.63 -3.27
N SER A 11 8.58 4.72 -3.44
CA SER A 11 8.90 6.00 -2.80
C SER A 11 8.87 5.90 -1.28
N ALA A 12 7.88 5.20 -0.71
CA ALA A 12 7.78 5.04 0.74
C ALA A 12 8.96 4.23 1.28
N ILE A 13 9.37 3.19 0.55
CA ILE A 13 10.53 2.37 0.94
C ILE A 13 11.81 3.22 0.90
N GLY A 14 12.01 3.96 -0.18
CA GLY A 14 13.18 4.81 -0.34
C GLY A 14 13.28 5.92 0.69
N ARG A 15 12.15 6.39 1.21
CA ARG A 15 12.10 7.43 2.24
C ARG A 15 12.11 6.86 3.66
N ALA A 16 12.29 5.56 3.80
CA ALA A 16 12.34 4.87 5.10
C ALA A 16 11.08 5.06 5.94
N LEU A 17 9.91 5.06 5.30
CA LEU A 17 8.63 5.27 5.97
C LEU A 17 7.95 3.98 6.42
N VAL A 18 8.39 2.82 5.92
CA VAL A 18 7.72 1.54 6.16
C VAL A 18 7.60 1.24 7.66
N GLY A 19 8.71 1.30 8.37
CA GLY A 19 8.72 1.00 9.80
C GLY A 19 7.86 1.95 10.61
N LYS A 20 7.88 3.24 10.26
CA LYS A 20 7.08 4.27 10.96
C LYS A 20 5.58 4.00 10.77
N VAL A 21 5.18 3.68 9.55
CA VAL A 21 3.78 3.43 9.23
C VAL A 21 3.30 2.16 9.90
N LEU A 22 4.08 1.08 9.83
CA LEU A 22 3.73 -0.17 10.49
C LEU A 22 3.58 0.00 12.00
N SER A 23 4.49 0.75 12.61
CA SER A 23 4.42 1.05 14.04
C SER A 23 3.11 1.74 14.41
N ARG A 24 2.67 2.69 13.60
CA ARG A 24 1.40 3.38 13.85
C ARG A 24 0.20 2.46 13.73
N PHE A 25 0.21 1.54 12.77
CA PHE A 25 -0.88 0.56 12.64
C PHE A 25 -0.92 -0.35 13.87
N GLU A 26 0.23 -0.79 14.35
CA GLU A 26 0.28 -1.62 15.56
C GLU A 26 -0.20 -0.86 16.80
N GLN A 27 0.11 0.43 16.91
CA GLN A 27 -0.38 1.27 17.99
C GLN A 27 -1.91 1.39 17.98
N LYS A 28 -2.52 1.26 16.80
CA LYS A 28 -3.98 1.27 16.67
C LYS A 28 -4.62 -0.10 16.93
N GLY A 29 -3.82 -1.07 17.31
CA GLY A 29 -4.33 -2.41 17.63
C GLY A 29 -4.40 -3.36 16.44
N LEU A 30 -3.84 -3.00 15.31
CA LEU A 30 -3.81 -3.89 14.16
C LEU A 30 -2.63 -4.84 14.25
N VAL A 31 -2.84 -6.06 13.76
CA VAL A 31 -1.82 -7.11 13.75
C VAL A 31 -1.36 -7.31 12.30
N ILE A 32 -0.06 -7.42 12.12
CA ILE A 32 0.50 -7.78 10.82
C ILE A 32 0.30 -9.28 10.64
N ALA A 33 -0.64 -9.65 9.77
CA ALA A 33 -0.97 -11.06 9.51
C ALA A 33 -0.10 -11.67 8.42
N GLY A 34 0.49 -10.84 7.56
CA GLY A 34 1.39 -11.28 6.52
C GLY A 34 2.09 -10.09 5.90
N MET A 35 3.31 -10.32 5.40
CA MET A 35 4.07 -9.27 4.76
C MET A 35 5.02 -9.88 3.76
N LYS A 36 5.15 -9.26 2.59
CA LYS A 36 5.99 -9.78 1.54
C LYS A 36 6.54 -8.64 0.70
N MET A 37 7.82 -8.73 0.38
CA MET A 37 8.42 -7.84 -0.62
C MET A 37 8.33 -8.54 -1.97
N MET A 38 7.78 -7.85 -2.97
CA MET A 38 7.60 -8.43 -4.29
C MET A 38 7.64 -7.37 -5.37
N LYS A 39 8.00 -7.79 -6.57
CA LYS A 39 7.94 -6.93 -7.73
C LYS A 39 6.57 -7.10 -8.39
N LEU A 40 5.85 -6.00 -8.54
CA LEU A 40 4.53 -6.03 -9.15
C LEU A 40 4.64 -6.16 -10.66
N SER A 41 3.71 -6.93 -11.26
CA SER A 41 3.59 -7.02 -12.70
C SER A 41 2.64 -5.94 -13.21
N GLU A 42 2.82 -5.59 -14.48
CA GLU A 42 1.91 -4.66 -15.14
C GLU A 42 0.48 -5.19 -15.16
N GLU A 43 0.33 -6.49 -15.36
CA GLU A 43 -0.99 -7.12 -15.38
C GLU A 43 -1.71 -6.98 -14.04
N LEU A 44 -1.01 -7.21 -12.95
CA LEU A 44 -1.58 -7.08 -11.61
C LEU A 44 -2.00 -5.64 -11.35
N LEU A 45 -1.20 -4.67 -11.75
CA LEU A 45 -1.52 -3.26 -11.58
C LEU A 45 -2.73 -2.84 -12.41
N LYS A 46 -2.85 -3.34 -13.63
CA LYS A 46 -4.02 -3.06 -14.47
C LYS A 46 -5.29 -3.60 -13.84
N GLU A 47 -5.22 -4.76 -13.23
CA GLU A 47 -6.36 -5.35 -12.54
C GLU A 47 -6.72 -4.55 -11.30
N HIS A 48 -5.73 -4.19 -10.49
CA HIS A 48 -5.94 -3.46 -9.25
C HIS A 48 -6.43 -2.03 -9.49
N TYR A 49 -5.93 -1.37 -10.53
CA TYR A 49 -6.27 0.00 -10.87
C TYR A 49 -7.13 0.08 -12.15
N ALA A 50 -8.01 -0.90 -12.33
CA ALA A 50 -8.85 -0.95 -13.54
C ALA A 50 -9.62 0.35 -13.79
N HIS A 51 -10.03 1.03 -12.73
CA HIS A 51 -10.76 2.30 -12.83
C HIS A 51 -9.91 3.47 -13.31
N LEU A 52 -8.59 3.29 -13.38
CA LEU A 52 -7.64 4.33 -13.79
C LEU A 52 -6.99 4.07 -15.15
N ILE A 53 -7.28 2.93 -15.80
CA ILE A 53 -6.60 2.51 -17.02
C ILE A 53 -6.67 3.60 -18.11
N ASP A 54 -7.80 4.26 -18.24
CA ASP A 54 -8.03 5.26 -19.28
C ASP A 54 -7.48 6.65 -18.94
N LYS A 55 -6.91 6.81 -17.74
CA LYS A 55 -6.37 8.10 -17.33
C LYS A 55 -4.98 8.33 -17.94
N PRO A 56 -4.67 9.58 -18.35
CA PRO A 56 -3.39 9.88 -18.99
C PRO A 56 -2.17 9.64 -18.09
N PHE A 57 -2.35 9.65 -16.78
CA PHE A 57 -1.26 9.41 -15.83
C PHE A 57 -1.01 7.91 -15.54
N PHE A 58 -1.85 7.02 -16.06
CA PHE A 58 -1.72 5.59 -15.74
C PHE A 58 -0.39 4.97 -16.17
N PRO A 59 0.16 5.25 -17.38
CA PRO A 59 1.48 4.73 -17.73
C PRO A 59 2.58 5.15 -16.77
N HIS A 60 2.45 6.33 -16.18
CA HIS A 60 3.40 6.80 -15.16
C HIS A 60 3.30 5.98 -13.88
N ILE A 61 2.07 5.62 -13.47
CA ILE A 61 1.85 4.74 -12.32
C ILE A 61 2.49 3.38 -12.57
N ILE A 62 2.29 2.80 -13.73
CA ILE A 62 2.87 1.51 -14.11
C ILE A 62 4.40 1.57 -14.01
N ALA A 63 5.01 2.59 -14.62
CA ALA A 63 6.46 2.74 -14.61
C ALA A 63 7.00 2.88 -13.18
N SER A 64 6.34 3.69 -12.36
CA SER A 64 6.75 3.94 -10.98
C SER A 64 6.63 2.69 -10.11
N MET A 65 5.51 1.96 -10.22
CA MET A 65 5.22 0.83 -9.34
C MET A 65 5.93 -0.45 -9.74
N THR A 66 6.41 -0.55 -10.99
CA THR A 66 7.14 -1.74 -11.44
C THR A 66 8.65 -1.56 -11.45
N ALA A 67 9.14 -0.36 -11.19
CA ALA A 67 10.58 -0.05 -11.25
C ALA A 67 11.39 -0.83 -10.21
N THR A 68 10.86 -0.96 -8.99
CA THR A 68 11.52 -1.65 -7.89
C THR A 68 10.50 -2.49 -7.12
N PRO A 69 10.95 -3.45 -6.30
CA PRO A 69 10.03 -4.20 -5.45
C PRO A 69 9.25 -3.29 -4.51
N VAL A 70 8.04 -3.72 -4.17
CA VAL A 70 7.19 -3.07 -3.18
C VAL A 70 6.98 -4.01 -2.01
N ILE A 71 6.49 -3.48 -0.90
CA ILE A 71 6.13 -4.31 0.26
C ILE A 71 4.61 -4.34 0.34
N VAL A 72 4.05 -5.56 0.36
CA VAL A 72 2.63 -5.81 0.54
C VAL A 72 2.43 -6.37 1.92
N ALA A 73 1.55 -5.78 2.70
CA ALA A 73 1.25 -6.25 4.05
C ALA A 73 -0.24 -6.46 4.22
N CYS A 74 -0.59 -7.53 4.94
CA CYS A 74 -1.96 -7.81 5.34
C CYS A 74 -2.10 -7.43 6.81
N LEU A 75 -3.01 -6.53 7.10
CA LEU A 75 -3.30 -6.07 8.45
C LEU A 75 -4.65 -6.60 8.88
N LYS A 76 -4.75 -7.01 10.14
CA LYS A 76 -5.93 -7.64 10.70
C LYS A 76 -6.29 -6.95 12.00
N GLY A 77 -7.58 -6.70 12.20
CA GLY A 77 -8.05 -6.12 13.44
C GLY A 77 -9.49 -5.66 13.37
N VAL A 78 -9.98 -5.15 14.47
CA VAL A 78 -11.33 -4.59 14.54
C VAL A 78 -11.33 -3.30 13.72
N ASP A 79 -12.29 -3.19 12.78
CA ASP A 79 -12.46 -2.03 11.94
C ASP A 79 -11.21 -1.68 11.11
N ALA A 80 -10.44 -2.71 10.73
CA ALA A 80 -9.15 -2.54 10.08
C ALA A 80 -9.23 -1.70 8.80
N ILE A 81 -10.27 -1.90 7.99
CA ILE A 81 -10.41 -1.18 6.73
C ILE A 81 -10.52 0.33 6.96
N ASN A 82 -11.37 0.74 7.90
CA ASN A 82 -11.56 2.16 8.21
C ASN A 82 -10.33 2.76 8.89
N VAL A 83 -9.69 2.02 9.78
CA VAL A 83 -8.48 2.49 10.46
C VAL A 83 -7.37 2.73 9.45
N VAL A 84 -7.13 1.78 8.55
CA VAL A 84 -6.10 1.93 7.53
C VAL A 84 -6.42 3.08 6.58
N ARG A 85 -7.67 3.17 6.12
CA ARG A 85 -8.09 4.24 5.21
C ARG A 85 -7.88 5.61 5.83
N SER A 86 -8.27 5.76 7.09
CA SER A 86 -8.11 7.02 7.82
C SER A 86 -6.64 7.41 7.94
N MET A 87 -5.79 6.45 8.30
CA MET A 87 -4.36 6.71 8.48
C MET A 87 -3.64 6.99 7.16
N THR A 88 -4.02 6.28 6.09
CA THR A 88 -3.39 6.50 4.78
C THR A 88 -3.73 7.88 4.22
N CYS A 89 -4.93 8.38 4.47
CA CYS A 89 -5.27 9.74 4.09
C CYS A 89 -4.36 10.77 4.77
N LEU A 90 -3.96 10.50 6.00
CA LEU A 90 -3.10 11.43 6.75
C LEU A 90 -1.62 11.27 6.42
N LEU A 91 -1.19 10.04 6.08
CA LEU A 91 0.22 9.71 5.93
C LEU A 91 0.71 9.70 4.49
N TYR A 92 -0.19 9.61 3.52
CA TYR A 92 0.15 9.49 2.10
C TYR A 92 -0.45 10.57 1.24
N THR A 93 -0.75 11.70 1.80
CA THR A 93 -1.39 12.78 1.06
C THR A 93 -0.52 13.34 -0.05
N SER A 94 0.77 13.18 0.05
CA SER A 94 1.72 13.76 -0.90
C SER A 94 2.04 12.85 -2.08
N ASP A 95 1.58 11.64 -2.02
CA ASP A 95 1.87 10.69 -3.07
C ASP A 95 0.75 10.61 -4.07
#